data_13f95b98fd711015a53a0fe138a06ec6
#
_entry.id   13f95b98fd711015a53a0fe138a06ec6
#
_cell.length_a   1.000
_cell.length_b   1.000
_cell.length_c   1.000
_cell.angle_alpha   90.00
_cell.angle_beta   90.00
_cell.angle_gamma   90.00
#
_symmetry.space_group_name_H-M   'P 1'
#
loop_
_entity.id
_entity.type
_entity.pdbx_description
1 polymer ?
#
loop_
_entity_poly.entity_id
_entity_poly.type
_entity_poly.pdbx_seq_one_letter_code
_entity_poly.pdbx_strand_id
1 'polypeptide(L)'
;MRPSLAALAFSIALSAPALAGPSADLAASALEGRGPAFEQPAQALRAAPAGDQGARFGEGLLLFARAVERYGQAQYRHGLRVPPAGAGFLPFLRMPVPINPSPEPLSYEAQRKTLAAFLDDLGKAKAALATVEGDPKIRFDMNAVTLDFTGDPARRVRLGDLVAQMQMAGRPTRPGAAQPAGPQDWRVAFDRGDALWLQGYCNLLSAGIEFALAHDWSESFGILGRQFYPRAEAAAIPFVTARDGRGMTGADGDIADVVAFIHSIRWPVVEPKRMSAARERLLETIALSRASWKTILAETDDEREWIPSPDQKDAAVTFAPVTPSIVDGWLATLGDFEAALKGDKLVGHWRLTKGFDLSKVFTQPRPFDLVLWASGHAAAPYLADGPTLDSTAWRRWNALLGGGFLGYAIWFN
;
A
#
# COMPACT_ATOMS: atom_id res chain seq x y z
N MET A 1 -61.11 -17.46 40.90
CA MET A 1 -60.35 -16.56 40.01
C MET A 1 -58.92 -17.05 39.95
N ARG A 2 -58.51 -17.59 38.84
CA ARG A 2 -57.13 -18.05 38.61
C ARG A 2 -56.44 -17.02 37.69
N PRO A 3 -55.21 -16.55 37.95
CA PRO A 3 -54.45 -15.74 37.00
C PRO A 3 -53.65 -16.68 36.07
N SER A 4 -53.75 -16.38 34.79
CA SER A 4 -53.02 -17.04 33.71
C SER A 4 -51.57 -16.55 33.73
N LEU A 5 -50.62 -17.50 33.76
CA LEU A 5 -49.19 -17.31 33.48
C LEU A 5 -48.99 -17.28 31.97
N ALA A 6 -48.66 -16.08 31.42
CA ALA A 6 -48.16 -15.95 30.08
C ALA A 6 -46.63 -16.25 30.07
N ALA A 7 -46.27 -17.35 29.45
CA ALA A 7 -44.85 -17.72 29.22
C ALA A 7 -44.29 -16.87 28.08
N LEU A 8 -43.32 -16.02 28.41
CA LEU A 8 -42.49 -15.31 27.42
C LEU A 8 -41.45 -16.27 26.93
N ALA A 9 -41.62 -16.78 25.72
CA ALA A 9 -40.58 -17.54 25.03
C ALA A 9 -39.50 -16.56 24.47
N PHE A 10 -38.35 -16.52 25.13
CA PHE A 10 -37.14 -15.87 24.60
C PHE A 10 -36.52 -16.79 23.57
N SER A 11 -36.74 -16.51 22.28
CA SER A 11 -36.01 -17.18 21.20
C SER A 11 -34.60 -16.62 21.16
N ILE A 12 -33.67 -17.35 21.73
CA ILE A 12 -32.23 -17.16 21.49
C ILE A 12 -31.99 -17.65 20.07
N ALA A 13 -31.86 -16.71 19.12
CA ALA A 13 -31.31 -17.02 17.79
C ALA A 13 -29.81 -17.28 17.97
N LEU A 14 -29.45 -18.55 18.06
CA LEU A 14 -28.07 -18.98 17.84
C LEU A 14 -27.75 -18.64 16.38
N SER A 15 -26.98 -17.58 16.17
CA SER A 15 -26.34 -17.31 14.89
C SER A 15 -25.35 -18.44 14.63
N ALA A 16 -25.73 -19.37 13.74
CA ALA A 16 -24.80 -20.32 13.17
C ALA A 16 -23.68 -19.53 12.46
N PRO A 17 -22.41 -19.97 12.54
CA PRO A 17 -21.34 -19.33 11.78
C PRO A 17 -21.74 -19.34 10.31
N ALA A 18 -21.69 -18.18 9.67
CA ALA A 18 -22.00 -18.04 8.25
C ALA A 18 -21.00 -18.90 7.48
N LEU A 19 -21.48 -20.01 6.89
CA LEU A 19 -20.69 -20.80 5.97
C LEU A 19 -20.31 -19.89 4.80
N ALA A 20 -19.02 -19.88 4.41
CA ALA A 20 -18.58 -19.20 3.20
C ALA A 20 -19.45 -19.65 2.04
N GLY A 21 -20.06 -18.70 1.31
CA GLY A 21 -20.92 -19.04 0.17
C GLY A 21 -20.06 -19.42 -1.05
N PRO A 22 -20.68 -20.04 -2.09
CA PRO A 22 -19.97 -20.48 -3.30
C PRO A 22 -19.11 -19.36 -3.96
N SER A 23 -19.53 -18.12 -3.86
CA SER A 23 -18.81 -16.95 -4.37
C SER A 23 -17.55 -16.64 -3.58
N ALA A 24 -17.59 -16.75 -2.25
CA ALA A 24 -16.42 -16.60 -1.40
C ALA A 24 -15.39 -17.71 -1.67
N ASP A 25 -15.85 -18.94 -1.84
CA ASP A 25 -14.99 -20.09 -2.18
C ASP A 25 -14.36 -19.94 -3.57
N LEU A 26 -15.09 -19.38 -4.54
CA LEU A 26 -14.56 -19.09 -5.87
C LEU A 26 -13.43 -18.04 -5.79
N ALA A 27 -13.64 -16.98 -5.02
CA ALA A 27 -12.62 -15.93 -4.82
C ALA A 27 -11.37 -16.50 -4.14
N ALA A 28 -11.53 -17.22 -3.04
CA ALA A 28 -10.44 -17.89 -2.31
C ALA A 28 -9.67 -18.87 -3.21
N SER A 29 -10.39 -19.72 -3.95
CA SER A 29 -9.78 -20.68 -4.88
C SER A 29 -8.96 -19.99 -5.97
N ALA A 30 -9.46 -18.87 -6.52
CA ALA A 30 -8.74 -18.11 -7.52
C ALA A 30 -7.46 -17.47 -6.93
N LEU A 31 -7.54 -16.87 -5.75
CA LEU A 31 -6.38 -16.29 -5.05
C LEU A 31 -5.29 -17.33 -4.79
N GLU A 32 -5.67 -18.53 -4.34
CA GLU A 32 -4.74 -19.61 -4.05
C GLU A 32 -4.26 -20.38 -5.29
N GLY A 33 -4.58 -19.88 -6.49
CA GLY A 33 -4.09 -20.46 -7.75
C GLY A 33 -4.72 -21.79 -8.15
N ARG A 34 -5.84 -22.19 -7.53
CA ARG A 34 -6.58 -23.42 -7.84
C ARG A 34 -7.57 -23.27 -9.01
N GLY A 35 -7.52 -22.14 -9.71
CA GLY A 35 -8.45 -21.79 -10.77
C GLY A 35 -7.79 -21.06 -11.95
N PRO A 36 -8.61 -20.53 -12.88
CA PRO A 36 -8.14 -19.71 -13.97
C PRO A 36 -7.55 -18.39 -13.48
N ALA A 37 -6.96 -17.61 -14.40
CA ALA A 37 -6.49 -16.24 -14.09
C ALA A 37 -7.61 -15.38 -13.50
N PHE A 38 -7.27 -14.41 -12.65
CA PHE A 38 -8.21 -13.60 -11.85
C PHE A 38 -9.35 -12.96 -12.64
N GLU A 39 -9.15 -12.70 -13.92
CA GLU A 39 -10.11 -12.00 -14.79
C GLU A 39 -11.42 -12.78 -14.98
N GLN A 40 -11.34 -14.10 -15.21
CA GLN A 40 -12.53 -14.94 -15.40
C GLN A 40 -13.37 -15.08 -14.11
N PRO A 41 -12.81 -15.46 -12.95
CA PRO A 41 -13.57 -15.51 -11.71
C PRO A 41 -14.08 -14.14 -11.28
N ALA A 42 -13.35 -13.03 -11.50
CA ALA A 42 -13.85 -11.69 -11.21
C ALA A 42 -15.09 -11.34 -12.07
N GLN A 43 -15.11 -11.72 -13.36
CA GLN A 43 -16.29 -11.53 -14.21
C GLN A 43 -17.48 -12.38 -13.74
N ALA A 44 -17.25 -13.61 -13.35
CA ALA A 44 -18.30 -14.50 -12.81
C ALA A 44 -18.92 -13.91 -11.52
N LEU A 45 -18.06 -13.40 -10.59
CA LEU A 45 -18.51 -12.75 -9.36
C LEU A 45 -19.27 -11.46 -9.63
N ARG A 46 -18.87 -10.68 -10.63
CA ARG A 46 -19.60 -9.47 -11.06
C ARG A 46 -21.01 -9.81 -11.56
N ALA A 47 -21.18 -10.93 -12.23
CA ALA A 47 -22.46 -11.38 -12.76
C ALA A 47 -23.38 -12.00 -11.69
N ALA A 48 -22.89 -12.24 -10.47
CA ALA A 48 -23.68 -12.77 -9.36
C ALA A 48 -24.79 -11.80 -8.93
N PRO A 49 -25.87 -12.30 -8.28
CA PRO A 49 -26.95 -11.45 -7.77
C PRO A 49 -26.45 -10.30 -6.91
N ALA A 50 -27.12 -9.15 -6.97
CA ALA A 50 -26.71 -7.93 -6.25
C ALA A 50 -26.62 -8.13 -4.73
N GLY A 51 -27.43 -9.01 -4.16
CA GLY A 51 -27.40 -9.36 -2.71
C GLY A 51 -26.27 -10.30 -2.29
N ASP A 52 -25.52 -10.88 -3.23
CA ASP A 52 -24.37 -11.75 -2.91
C ASP A 52 -23.16 -10.91 -2.49
N GLN A 53 -23.03 -10.67 -1.21
CA GLN A 53 -21.95 -9.84 -0.66
C GLN A 53 -20.58 -10.52 -0.74
N GLY A 54 -20.54 -11.85 -0.68
CA GLY A 54 -19.31 -12.62 -0.92
C GLY A 54 -18.81 -12.43 -2.36
N ALA A 55 -19.72 -12.36 -3.33
CA ALA A 55 -19.37 -12.06 -4.72
C ALA A 55 -18.82 -10.64 -4.87
N ARG A 56 -19.44 -9.63 -4.24
CA ARG A 56 -18.97 -8.23 -4.29
C ARG A 56 -17.57 -8.09 -3.73
N PHE A 57 -17.35 -8.69 -2.56
CA PHE A 57 -16.03 -8.64 -1.94
C PHE A 57 -15.00 -9.44 -2.75
N GLY A 58 -15.34 -10.65 -3.17
CA GLY A 58 -14.47 -11.47 -4.01
C GLY A 58 -14.08 -10.79 -5.32
N GLU A 59 -15.02 -10.13 -6.01
CA GLU A 59 -14.71 -9.34 -7.20
C GLU A 59 -13.66 -8.28 -6.90
N GLY A 60 -13.85 -7.49 -5.83
CA GLY A 60 -12.91 -6.44 -5.44
C GLY A 60 -11.51 -6.96 -5.11
N LEU A 61 -11.42 -8.06 -4.36
CA LEU A 61 -10.15 -8.73 -4.04
C LEU A 61 -9.43 -9.20 -5.31
N LEU A 62 -10.14 -9.85 -6.24
CA LEU A 62 -9.53 -10.36 -7.46
C LEU A 62 -9.11 -9.24 -8.41
N LEU A 63 -9.87 -8.14 -8.47
CA LEU A 63 -9.49 -6.96 -9.26
C LEU A 63 -8.24 -6.30 -8.67
N PHE A 64 -8.11 -6.22 -7.34
CA PHE A 64 -6.90 -5.72 -6.69
C PHE A 64 -5.70 -6.63 -6.97
N ALA A 65 -5.84 -7.95 -6.78
CA ALA A 65 -4.79 -8.90 -7.09
C ALA A 65 -4.36 -8.81 -8.57
N ARG A 66 -5.34 -8.66 -9.49
CA ARG A 66 -5.06 -8.48 -10.92
C ARG A 66 -4.35 -7.16 -11.21
N ALA A 67 -4.69 -6.08 -10.53
CA ALA A 67 -4.00 -4.80 -10.66
C ALA A 67 -2.52 -4.95 -10.28
N VAL A 68 -2.22 -5.64 -9.18
CA VAL A 68 -0.86 -5.95 -8.73
C VAL A 68 -0.12 -6.82 -9.75
N GLU A 69 -0.76 -7.87 -10.29
CA GLU A 69 -0.17 -8.71 -11.34
C GLU A 69 0.19 -7.91 -12.59
N ARG A 70 -0.75 -7.12 -13.12
CA ARG A 70 -0.54 -6.34 -14.35
C ARG A 70 0.58 -5.32 -14.18
N TYR A 71 0.62 -4.65 -13.03
CA TYR A 71 1.72 -3.76 -12.69
C TYR A 71 3.05 -4.54 -12.64
N GLY A 72 3.08 -5.67 -11.93
CA GLY A 72 4.25 -6.55 -11.86
C GLY A 72 4.70 -7.09 -13.23
N GLN A 73 3.77 -7.47 -14.11
CA GLN A 73 4.06 -7.91 -15.49
C GLN A 73 4.71 -6.80 -16.30
N ALA A 74 4.25 -5.55 -16.16
CA ALA A 74 4.89 -4.41 -16.81
C ALA A 74 6.33 -4.20 -16.27
N GLN A 75 6.52 -4.29 -14.95
CA GLN A 75 7.84 -4.19 -14.34
C GLN A 75 8.78 -5.34 -14.77
N TYR A 76 8.27 -6.58 -14.82
CA TYR A 76 9.00 -7.73 -15.32
C TYR A 76 9.40 -7.56 -16.76
N ARG A 77 8.50 -7.13 -17.64
CA ARG A 77 8.76 -6.91 -19.08
C ARG A 77 9.98 -6.05 -19.30
N HIS A 78 10.14 -4.99 -18.51
CA HIS A 78 11.26 -4.06 -18.60
C HIS A 78 12.46 -4.44 -17.71
N GLY A 79 12.36 -5.58 -17.00
CA GLY A 79 13.46 -6.16 -16.25
C GLY A 79 13.78 -5.41 -14.96
N LEU A 80 12.73 -5.02 -14.19
CA LEU A 80 12.93 -4.38 -12.89
C LEU A 80 13.91 -5.17 -12.02
N ARG A 81 14.92 -4.48 -11.51
CA ARG A 81 15.87 -4.96 -10.50
C ARG A 81 15.87 -3.99 -9.34
N VAL A 82 15.71 -4.51 -8.14
CA VAL A 82 15.76 -3.67 -6.93
C VAL A 82 17.15 -3.75 -6.34
N PRO A 83 17.99 -2.70 -6.45
CA PRO A 83 19.30 -2.70 -5.82
C PRO A 83 19.16 -2.77 -4.30
N PRO A 84 20.06 -3.46 -3.57
CA PRO A 84 20.01 -3.54 -2.11
C PRO A 84 19.97 -2.18 -1.42
N ALA A 85 20.71 -1.20 -1.92
CA ALA A 85 20.75 0.16 -1.41
C ALA A 85 19.48 0.99 -1.77
N GLY A 86 18.80 0.67 -2.87
CA GLY A 86 17.58 1.38 -3.33
C GLY A 86 16.30 0.95 -2.64
N ALA A 87 16.32 -0.20 -1.95
CA ALA A 87 15.13 -0.78 -1.35
C ALA A 87 14.49 0.07 -0.23
N GLY A 88 15.24 1.00 0.38
CA GLY A 88 14.74 1.89 1.45
C GLY A 88 13.97 3.11 0.94
N PHE A 89 14.34 3.67 -0.21
CA PHE A 89 13.86 4.98 -0.66
C PHE A 89 12.60 4.95 -1.54
N LEU A 90 12.33 3.83 -2.22
CA LEU A 90 11.23 3.74 -3.19
C LEU A 90 10.40 2.47 -2.94
N PRO A 91 9.51 2.47 -1.95
CA PRO A 91 8.71 1.29 -1.59
C PRO A 91 7.87 0.74 -2.75
N PHE A 92 7.47 1.57 -3.71
CA PHE A 92 6.70 1.16 -4.89
C PHE A 92 7.52 0.31 -5.89
N LEU A 93 8.86 0.42 -5.87
CA LEU A 93 9.74 -0.40 -6.68
C LEU A 93 10.14 -1.72 -6.01
N ARG A 94 9.67 -1.98 -4.78
CA ARG A 94 9.92 -3.26 -4.09
C ARG A 94 9.03 -4.40 -4.60
N MET A 95 8.64 -4.35 -5.88
CA MET A 95 7.93 -5.47 -6.49
C MET A 95 8.89 -6.65 -6.66
N PRO A 96 8.61 -7.80 -6.05
CA PRO A 96 9.48 -8.97 -6.11
C PRO A 96 9.26 -9.74 -7.42
N VAL A 97 9.45 -9.05 -8.55
CA VAL A 97 9.34 -9.68 -9.86
C VAL A 97 10.55 -10.55 -10.14
N PRO A 98 10.40 -11.69 -10.83
CA PRO A 98 11.51 -12.53 -11.25
C PRO A 98 12.46 -11.79 -12.20
N ILE A 99 13.71 -12.28 -12.32
CA ILE A 99 14.66 -11.73 -13.29
C ILE A 99 14.15 -12.03 -14.71
N ASN A 100 14.03 -11.00 -15.54
CA ASN A 100 13.78 -11.15 -16.97
C ASN A 100 15.10 -11.26 -17.72
N PRO A 101 15.39 -12.38 -18.42
CA PRO A 101 16.63 -12.53 -19.18
C PRO A 101 16.68 -11.69 -20.46
N SER A 102 15.52 -11.22 -20.96
CA SER A 102 15.39 -10.46 -22.20
C SER A 102 14.50 -9.24 -22.02
N PRO A 103 14.90 -8.25 -21.20
CA PRO A 103 14.05 -7.09 -20.92
C PRO A 103 13.89 -6.21 -22.17
N GLU A 104 12.68 -5.64 -22.31
CA GLU A 104 12.38 -4.65 -23.32
C GLU A 104 12.92 -3.26 -22.92
N PRO A 105 13.20 -2.37 -23.90
CA PRO A 105 13.50 -0.98 -23.62
C PRO A 105 12.37 -0.30 -22.84
N LEU A 106 12.73 0.63 -21.94
CA LEU A 106 11.77 1.40 -21.17
C LEU A 106 12.00 2.90 -21.36
N SER A 107 11.02 3.59 -21.92
CA SER A 107 11.01 5.06 -21.95
C SER A 107 10.35 5.63 -20.71
N TYR A 108 10.63 6.91 -20.45
CA TYR A 108 9.96 7.65 -19.38
C TYR A 108 8.44 7.70 -19.56
N GLU A 109 7.97 7.92 -20.78
CA GLU A 109 6.55 7.94 -21.13
C GLU A 109 5.90 6.57 -20.93
N ALA A 110 6.60 5.48 -21.27
CA ALA A 110 6.09 4.13 -21.05
C ALA A 110 5.92 3.84 -19.55
N GLN A 111 6.86 4.30 -18.71
CA GLN A 111 6.73 4.18 -17.26
C GLN A 111 5.56 5.00 -16.71
N ARG A 112 5.34 6.23 -17.19
CA ARG A 112 4.16 7.03 -16.82
C ARG A 112 2.85 6.34 -17.22
N LYS A 113 2.79 5.74 -18.42
CA LYS A 113 1.61 4.97 -18.88
C LYS A 113 1.36 3.73 -17.99
N THR A 114 2.42 3.07 -17.55
CA THR A 114 2.31 1.94 -16.61
C THR A 114 1.70 2.39 -15.28
N LEU A 115 2.14 3.53 -14.73
CA LEU A 115 1.56 4.09 -13.51
C LEU A 115 0.10 4.50 -13.71
N ALA A 116 -0.24 5.12 -14.84
CA ALA A 116 -1.63 5.51 -15.14
C ALA A 116 -2.56 4.29 -15.29
N ALA A 117 -2.08 3.21 -15.92
CA ALA A 117 -2.85 1.97 -16.03
C ALA A 117 -3.06 1.30 -14.66
N PHE A 118 -2.06 1.33 -13.79
CA PHE A 118 -2.19 0.82 -12.43
C PHE A 118 -3.19 1.64 -11.61
N LEU A 119 -3.17 2.97 -11.75
CA LEU A 119 -4.14 3.86 -11.11
C LEU A 119 -5.59 3.55 -11.54
N ASP A 120 -5.81 3.29 -12.83
CA ASP A 120 -7.12 2.90 -13.37
C ASP A 120 -7.59 1.54 -12.82
N ASP A 121 -6.69 0.55 -12.76
CA ASP A 121 -7.01 -0.78 -12.22
C ASP A 121 -7.30 -0.73 -10.70
N LEU A 122 -6.57 0.08 -9.91
CA LEU A 122 -6.89 0.33 -8.50
C LEU A 122 -8.25 1.00 -8.33
N GLY A 123 -8.62 1.92 -9.24
CA GLY A 123 -9.93 2.55 -9.27
C GLY A 123 -11.07 1.54 -9.47
N LYS A 124 -10.89 0.55 -10.36
CA LYS A 124 -11.85 -0.53 -10.59
C LYS A 124 -12.01 -1.43 -9.37
N ALA A 125 -10.89 -1.84 -8.74
CA ALA A 125 -10.92 -2.64 -7.53
C ALA A 125 -11.66 -1.91 -6.39
N LYS A 126 -11.31 -0.64 -6.15
CA LYS A 126 -11.98 0.20 -5.15
C LYS A 126 -13.49 0.33 -5.42
N ALA A 127 -13.89 0.56 -6.67
CA ALA A 127 -15.31 0.69 -7.03
C ALA A 127 -16.10 -0.60 -6.74
N ALA A 128 -15.52 -1.78 -6.99
CA ALA A 128 -16.12 -3.06 -6.65
C ALA A 128 -16.23 -3.22 -5.12
N LEU A 129 -15.15 -2.96 -4.39
CA LEU A 129 -15.13 -3.03 -2.92
C LEU A 129 -16.15 -2.07 -2.27
N ALA A 130 -16.41 -0.92 -2.86
CA ALA A 130 -17.37 0.05 -2.33
C ALA A 130 -18.83 -0.44 -2.38
N THR A 131 -19.11 -1.51 -3.13
CA THR A 131 -20.43 -2.13 -3.19
C THR A 131 -20.65 -3.20 -2.13
N VAL A 132 -19.64 -3.50 -1.29
CA VAL A 132 -19.75 -4.49 -0.23
C VAL A 132 -20.58 -3.92 0.92
N GLU A 133 -21.65 -4.62 1.26
CA GLU A 133 -22.55 -4.34 2.40
C GLU A 133 -22.61 -5.57 3.31
N GLY A 134 -23.05 -5.40 4.54
CA GLY A 134 -23.10 -6.52 5.50
C GLY A 134 -21.70 -7.01 5.89
N ASP A 135 -21.60 -8.26 6.27
CA ASP A 135 -20.38 -8.90 6.77
C ASP A 135 -20.07 -10.20 5.99
N PRO A 136 -19.62 -10.11 4.73
CA PRO A 136 -19.19 -11.27 3.96
C PRO A 136 -17.85 -11.79 4.50
N LYS A 137 -17.70 -13.12 4.62
CA LYS A 137 -16.45 -13.75 5.04
C LYS A 137 -15.80 -14.49 3.88
N ILE A 138 -14.54 -14.17 3.60
CA ILE A 138 -13.71 -14.86 2.59
C ILE A 138 -12.48 -15.42 3.30
N ARG A 139 -12.38 -16.75 3.36
CA ARG A 139 -11.29 -17.48 4.03
C ARG A 139 -10.32 -18.03 3.01
N PHE A 140 -9.04 -17.72 3.17
CA PHE A 140 -7.97 -18.23 2.30
C PHE A 140 -6.62 -18.27 3.03
N ASP A 141 -5.67 -19.00 2.46
CA ASP A 141 -4.30 -19.06 2.96
C ASP A 141 -3.42 -18.07 2.18
N MET A 142 -2.96 -17.02 2.84
CA MET A 142 -2.04 -16.03 2.27
C MET A 142 -0.74 -16.66 1.74
N ASN A 143 -0.24 -17.76 2.35
CA ASN A 143 0.92 -18.47 1.81
C ASN A 143 0.65 -19.09 0.45
N ALA A 144 -0.60 -19.50 0.20
CA ALA A 144 -1.02 -20.13 -1.04
C ALA A 144 -1.41 -19.14 -2.13
N VAL A 145 -1.61 -17.85 -1.81
CA VAL A 145 -1.90 -16.82 -2.82
C VAL A 145 -0.82 -16.81 -3.88
N THR A 146 -1.22 -16.90 -5.15
CA THR A 146 -0.30 -16.95 -6.29
C THR A 146 -0.49 -15.77 -7.20
N LEU A 147 0.64 -15.20 -7.65
CA LEU A 147 0.68 -14.04 -8.54
C LEU A 147 1.51 -14.37 -9.79
N ASP A 148 0.98 -14.01 -10.96
CA ASP A 148 1.71 -14.13 -12.23
C ASP A 148 2.35 -12.80 -12.61
N PHE A 149 3.63 -12.65 -12.30
CA PHE A 149 4.41 -11.47 -12.69
C PHE A 149 5.05 -11.58 -14.08
N THR A 150 4.97 -12.72 -14.72
CA THR A 150 5.66 -12.96 -15.99
C THR A 150 4.74 -12.94 -17.21
N GLY A 151 3.44 -13.09 -16.99
CA GLY A 151 2.46 -13.36 -18.06
C GLY A 151 2.40 -14.83 -18.47
N ASP A 152 3.15 -15.71 -17.76
CA ASP A 152 3.14 -17.15 -17.96
C ASP A 152 2.58 -17.84 -16.72
N PRO A 153 1.36 -18.40 -16.78
CA PRO A 153 0.74 -19.07 -15.62
C PRO A 153 1.55 -20.20 -15.01
N ALA A 154 2.46 -20.81 -15.77
CA ALA A 154 3.37 -21.85 -15.26
C ALA A 154 4.47 -21.27 -14.34
N ARG A 155 4.67 -19.96 -14.33
CA ARG A 155 5.69 -19.25 -13.57
C ARG A 155 5.11 -18.38 -12.46
N ARG A 156 3.90 -18.70 -12.00
CA ARG A 156 3.29 -18.05 -10.83
C ARG A 156 4.17 -18.21 -9.59
N VAL A 157 4.24 -17.17 -8.81
CA VAL A 157 4.97 -17.14 -7.54
C VAL A 157 3.98 -17.12 -6.37
N ARG A 158 4.31 -17.83 -5.29
CA ARG A 158 3.50 -17.82 -4.07
C ARG A 158 3.87 -16.62 -3.21
N LEU A 159 2.87 -15.98 -2.62
CA LEU A 159 3.09 -14.84 -1.73
C LEU A 159 3.94 -15.23 -0.51
N GLY A 160 3.73 -16.43 0.05
CA GLY A 160 4.56 -16.96 1.14
C GLY A 160 6.04 -17.02 0.78
N ASP A 161 6.38 -17.48 -0.43
CA ASP A 161 7.77 -17.56 -0.91
C ASP A 161 8.37 -16.16 -1.09
N LEU A 162 7.59 -15.20 -1.60
CA LEU A 162 8.03 -13.82 -1.75
C LEU A 162 8.35 -13.16 -0.41
N VAL A 163 7.48 -13.34 0.58
CA VAL A 163 7.69 -12.79 1.93
C VAL A 163 8.92 -13.42 2.58
N ALA A 164 9.12 -14.73 2.44
CA ALA A 164 10.31 -15.41 2.93
C ALA A 164 11.60 -14.85 2.28
N GLN A 165 11.61 -14.64 0.97
CA GLN A 165 12.74 -14.02 0.25
C GLN A 165 13.02 -12.59 0.72
N MET A 166 11.98 -11.77 0.91
CA MET A 166 12.13 -10.39 1.40
C MET A 166 12.70 -10.33 2.82
N GLN A 167 12.30 -11.26 3.70
CA GLN A 167 12.84 -11.37 5.06
C GLN A 167 14.31 -11.78 5.07
N MET A 168 14.76 -12.56 4.08
CA MET A 168 16.16 -12.98 3.95
C MET A 168 17.06 -11.90 3.35
N ALA A 169 16.55 -11.07 2.45
CA ALA A 169 17.34 -10.06 1.73
C ALA A 169 17.97 -8.97 2.64
N GLY A 170 17.52 -8.85 3.90
CA GLY A 170 18.07 -7.92 4.89
C GLY A 170 18.97 -8.53 5.97
N ARG A 171 19.21 -9.86 5.93
CA ARG A 171 20.00 -10.55 6.97
C ARG A 171 21.32 -11.04 6.43
N PRO A 172 22.45 -10.85 7.17
CA PRO A 172 23.72 -11.50 6.81
C PRO A 172 23.51 -13.03 6.85
N THR A 173 23.71 -13.68 5.72
CA THR A 173 23.65 -15.14 5.61
C THR A 173 24.77 -15.78 6.43
N ARG A 174 24.46 -16.34 7.57
CA ARG A 174 25.37 -17.25 8.27
C ARG A 174 25.29 -18.60 7.57
N PRO A 175 26.44 -19.20 7.15
CA PRO A 175 26.44 -20.57 6.65
C PRO A 175 25.82 -21.53 7.67
N GLY A 176 24.79 -22.29 7.28
CA GLY A 176 24.11 -23.24 8.15
C GLY A 176 22.92 -22.70 8.98
N ALA A 177 22.57 -21.44 8.87
CA ALA A 177 21.32 -20.94 9.47
C ALA A 177 20.10 -21.51 8.72
N ALA A 178 19.17 -22.09 9.47
CA ALA A 178 17.88 -22.51 8.92
C ALA A 178 17.19 -21.31 8.24
N GLN A 179 16.66 -21.53 7.04
CA GLN A 179 15.82 -20.52 6.39
C GLN A 179 14.63 -20.22 7.32
N PRO A 180 14.31 -18.93 7.56
CA PRO A 180 13.05 -18.62 8.22
C PRO A 180 11.94 -19.23 7.37
N ALA A 181 11.22 -20.20 7.90
CA ALA A 181 9.93 -20.57 7.34
C ALA A 181 9.07 -19.32 7.32
N GLY A 182 8.34 -19.06 6.23
CA GLY A 182 7.24 -18.08 6.26
C GLY A 182 6.29 -18.41 7.41
N PRO A 183 5.34 -17.54 7.77
CA PRO A 183 4.40 -17.82 8.83
C PRO A 183 3.84 -19.22 8.64
N GLN A 184 4.01 -20.13 9.62
CA GLN A 184 3.63 -21.55 9.47
C GLN A 184 2.13 -21.71 9.21
N ASP A 185 1.31 -20.77 9.70
CA ASP A 185 -0.13 -20.73 9.47
C ASP A 185 -0.52 -19.27 9.18
N TRP A 186 -0.75 -18.93 7.90
CA TRP A 186 -1.12 -17.59 7.46
C TRP A 186 -2.50 -17.57 6.80
N ARG A 187 -3.42 -18.37 7.36
CA ARG A 187 -4.83 -18.32 6.99
C ARG A 187 -5.47 -17.07 7.55
N VAL A 188 -6.32 -16.46 6.75
CA VAL A 188 -7.06 -15.23 7.08
C VAL A 188 -8.55 -15.44 6.82
N ALA A 189 -9.38 -14.75 7.56
CA ALA A 189 -10.80 -14.62 7.31
C ALA A 189 -11.11 -13.13 7.07
N PHE A 190 -11.07 -12.71 5.81
CA PHE A 190 -11.38 -11.34 5.43
C PHE A 190 -12.88 -11.07 5.53
N ASP A 191 -13.24 -9.91 6.06
CA ASP A 191 -14.62 -9.50 6.30
C ASP A 191 -14.91 -8.06 5.87
N ARG A 192 -15.94 -7.44 6.43
CA ARG A 192 -16.32 -6.05 6.13
C ARG A 192 -15.24 -5.05 6.52
N GLY A 193 -14.58 -5.24 7.66
CA GLY A 193 -13.47 -4.39 8.10
C GLY A 193 -12.34 -4.38 7.08
N ASP A 194 -11.99 -5.56 6.55
CA ASP A 194 -10.96 -5.73 5.54
C ASP A 194 -11.36 -5.17 4.16
N ALA A 195 -12.64 -5.24 3.81
CA ALA A 195 -13.12 -4.63 2.56
C ALA A 195 -12.94 -3.10 2.60
N LEU A 196 -13.21 -2.46 3.74
CA LEU A 196 -12.97 -1.02 3.94
C LEU A 196 -11.48 -0.69 3.96
N TRP A 197 -10.69 -1.52 4.65
CA TRP A 197 -9.24 -1.40 4.67
C TRP A 197 -8.65 -1.47 3.25
N LEU A 198 -9.04 -2.45 2.43
CA LEU A 198 -8.53 -2.59 1.09
C LEU A 198 -8.93 -1.43 0.16
N GLN A 199 -10.13 -0.85 0.35
CA GLN A 199 -10.51 0.39 -0.32
C GLN A 199 -9.56 1.55 0.04
N GLY A 200 -9.26 1.70 1.35
CA GLY A 200 -8.29 2.68 1.84
C GLY A 200 -6.91 2.47 1.23
N TYR A 201 -6.49 1.20 1.13
CA TYR A 201 -5.20 0.84 0.54
C TYR A 201 -5.14 1.17 -0.97
N CYS A 202 -6.23 0.93 -1.72
CA CYS A 202 -6.33 1.38 -3.12
C CYS A 202 -6.16 2.90 -3.24
N ASN A 203 -6.77 3.68 -2.35
CA ASN A 203 -6.64 5.14 -2.35
C ASN A 203 -5.23 5.61 -1.97
N LEU A 204 -4.61 4.98 -0.97
CA LEU A 204 -3.26 5.31 -0.53
C LEU A 204 -2.24 5.13 -1.66
N LEU A 205 -2.29 3.97 -2.35
CA LEU A 205 -1.47 3.72 -3.53
C LEU A 205 -1.77 4.71 -4.65
N SER A 206 -3.05 4.99 -4.90
CA SER A 206 -3.48 5.94 -5.91
C SER A 206 -2.97 7.36 -5.62
N ALA A 207 -2.96 7.81 -4.36
CA ALA A 207 -2.44 9.12 -3.98
C ALA A 207 -0.94 9.27 -4.33
N GLY A 208 -0.15 8.24 -4.08
CA GLY A 208 1.26 8.22 -4.47
C GLY A 208 1.46 8.26 -5.99
N ILE A 209 0.63 7.54 -6.74
CA ILE A 209 0.68 7.55 -8.21
C ILE A 209 0.24 8.90 -8.77
N GLU A 210 -0.82 9.50 -8.22
CA GLU A 210 -1.26 10.86 -8.60
C GLU A 210 -0.14 11.89 -8.36
N PHE A 211 0.55 11.81 -7.21
CA PHE A 211 1.71 12.66 -6.94
C PHE A 211 2.81 12.45 -8.00
N ALA A 212 3.17 11.22 -8.32
CA ALA A 212 4.18 10.90 -9.32
C ALA A 212 3.77 11.42 -10.72
N LEU A 213 2.51 11.24 -11.11
CA LEU A 213 2.00 11.70 -12.39
C LEU A 213 1.78 13.22 -12.46
N ALA A 214 1.60 13.91 -11.33
CA ALA A 214 1.51 15.36 -11.27
C ALA A 214 2.81 16.06 -11.68
N HIS A 215 3.93 15.37 -11.56
CA HIS A 215 5.27 15.93 -11.74
C HIS A 215 6.00 15.34 -12.95
N ASP A 216 6.92 16.12 -13.52
CA ASP A 216 7.90 15.63 -14.47
C ASP A 216 9.20 15.25 -13.73
N TRP A 217 9.51 13.96 -13.72
CA TRP A 217 10.72 13.39 -13.13
C TRP A 217 11.62 12.71 -14.18
N SER A 218 11.50 13.14 -15.44
CA SER A 218 12.27 12.60 -16.58
C SER A 218 13.78 12.71 -16.37
N GLU A 219 14.27 13.82 -15.78
CA GLU A 219 15.69 13.99 -15.45
C GLU A 219 16.16 12.92 -14.46
N SER A 220 15.42 12.73 -13.35
CA SER A 220 15.73 11.68 -12.35
C SER A 220 15.66 10.28 -12.96
N PHE A 221 14.69 10.02 -13.82
CA PHE A 221 14.57 8.75 -14.54
C PHE A 221 15.75 8.52 -15.47
N GLY A 222 16.18 9.54 -16.22
CA GLY A 222 17.35 9.46 -17.10
C GLY A 222 18.64 9.16 -16.35
N ILE A 223 18.82 9.69 -15.13
CA ILE A 223 19.98 9.46 -14.27
C ILE A 223 19.95 8.06 -13.66
N LEU A 224 18.81 7.69 -13.04
CA LEU A 224 18.66 6.48 -12.20
C LEU A 224 18.07 5.28 -12.90
N GLY A 225 17.35 5.48 -14.00
CA GLY A 225 16.52 4.43 -14.59
C GLY A 225 17.25 3.12 -14.85
N ARG A 226 18.52 3.19 -15.29
CA ARG A 226 19.34 2.00 -15.55
C ARG A 226 19.75 1.22 -14.32
N GLN A 227 19.69 1.82 -13.13
CA GLN A 227 19.90 1.07 -11.87
C GLN A 227 18.78 0.06 -11.63
N PHE A 228 17.56 0.41 -12.06
CA PHE A 228 16.37 -0.40 -11.86
C PHE A 228 15.98 -1.20 -13.11
N TYR A 229 16.20 -0.66 -14.29
CA TYR A 229 15.82 -1.26 -15.57
C TYR A 229 16.99 -1.23 -16.53
N PRO A 230 17.57 -2.38 -16.89
CA PRO A 230 18.82 -2.45 -17.66
C PRO A 230 18.77 -1.71 -18.99
N ARG A 231 17.56 -1.58 -19.57
CA ARG A 231 17.35 -0.95 -20.88
C ARG A 231 16.47 0.32 -20.78
N ALA A 232 16.50 0.99 -19.62
CA ALA A 232 15.85 2.30 -19.49
C ALA A 232 16.58 3.35 -20.36
N GLU A 233 15.81 4.33 -20.84
CA GLU A 233 16.36 5.57 -21.38
C GLU A 233 17.32 6.19 -20.36
N ALA A 234 18.41 6.75 -20.84
CA ALA A 234 19.41 7.33 -19.97
C ALA A 234 19.71 8.76 -20.37
N ALA A 235 20.01 9.59 -19.38
CA ALA A 235 20.66 10.89 -19.58
C ALA A 235 22.05 10.68 -20.25
N ALA A 236 22.61 11.77 -20.76
CA ALA A 236 23.96 11.76 -21.33
C ALA A 236 25.01 11.23 -20.34
N ILE A 237 24.81 11.48 -19.05
CA ILE A 237 25.65 10.98 -17.96
C ILE A 237 24.72 10.26 -16.96
N PRO A 238 24.39 8.97 -17.16
CA PRO A 238 23.63 8.18 -16.21
C PRO A 238 24.52 7.74 -15.05
N PHE A 239 23.93 7.28 -13.96
CA PHE A 239 24.66 6.54 -12.93
C PHE A 239 25.48 5.41 -13.54
N VAL A 240 26.73 5.33 -13.14
CA VAL A 240 27.64 4.31 -13.63
C VAL A 240 27.31 2.98 -12.95
N THR A 241 26.63 2.10 -13.68
CA THR A 241 26.24 0.76 -13.19
C THR A 241 27.32 -0.29 -13.33
N ALA A 242 28.27 -0.07 -14.25
CA ALA A 242 29.40 -0.96 -14.48
C ALA A 242 30.69 -0.13 -14.48
N ARG A 243 31.61 -0.47 -13.61
CA ARG A 243 32.97 0.11 -13.61
C ARG A 243 33.80 -0.63 -14.62
N ASP A 244 34.08 0.00 -15.72
CA ASP A 244 35.04 -0.51 -16.73
C ASP A 244 36.49 -0.45 -16.25
N GLY A 245 36.77 -0.51 -14.96
CA GLY A 245 38.09 -0.52 -14.35
C GLY A 245 38.92 0.75 -14.55
N ARG A 246 38.39 1.81 -15.15
CA ARG A 246 39.09 3.05 -15.49
C ARG A 246 38.67 4.28 -14.67
N GLY A 247 37.71 4.13 -13.77
CA GLY A 247 37.22 5.22 -12.90
C GLY A 247 37.95 5.28 -11.57
N MET A 248 37.94 6.46 -10.94
CA MET A 248 38.39 6.66 -9.57
C MET A 248 37.69 5.69 -8.63
N THR A 249 38.47 5.13 -7.71
CA THR A 249 38.09 3.99 -6.90
C THR A 249 36.89 4.26 -5.98
N GLY A 250 35.89 3.46 -6.11
CA GLY A 250 34.96 3.02 -5.07
C GLY A 250 34.02 4.09 -4.55
N ALA A 251 34.31 4.65 -3.41
CA ALA A 251 33.41 5.45 -2.61
C ALA A 251 33.10 6.86 -3.19
N ASP A 252 34.03 7.46 -3.90
CA ASP A 252 33.87 8.84 -4.39
C ASP A 252 32.87 8.94 -5.56
N GLY A 253 32.85 7.91 -6.43
CA GLY A 253 31.88 7.82 -7.52
C GLY A 253 30.45 7.63 -6.99
N ASP A 254 30.27 6.77 -5.97
CA ASP A 254 28.97 6.50 -5.37
C ASP A 254 28.39 7.74 -4.67
N ILE A 255 29.24 8.56 -4.03
CA ILE A 255 28.84 9.82 -3.40
C ILE A 255 28.40 10.82 -4.46
N ALA A 256 29.20 11.00 -5.53
CA ALA A 256 28.87 11.91 -6.62
C ALA A 256 27.55 11.54 -7.30
N ASP A 257 27.30 10.25 -7.54
CA ASP A 257 26.06 9.74 -8.10
C ASP A 257 24.86 10.01 -7.19
N VAL A 258 25.00 9.79 -5.87
CA VAL A 258 23.95 10.10 -4.88
C VAL A 258 23.67 11.60 -4.85
N VAL A 259 24.69 12.45 -4.88
CA VAL A 259 24.53 13.92 -4.93
C VAL A 259 23.80 14.33 -6.21
N ALA A 260 24.22 13.82 -7.37
CA ALA A 260 23.57 14.09 -8.65
C ALA A 260 22.10 13.68 -8.65
N PHE A 261 21.78 12.50 -8.09
CA PHE A 261 20.41 12.05 -7.94
C PHE A 261 19.58 12.99 -7.04
N ILE A 262 20.08 13.34 -5.86
CA ILE A 262 19.38 14.24 -4.94
C ILE A 262 19.08 15.59 -5.64
N HIS A 263 20.04 16.13 -6.39
CA HIS A 263 19.85 17.37 -7.14
C HIS A 263 18.91 17.23 -8.35
N SER A 264 18.74 16.04 -8.91
CA SER A 264 17.76 15.80 -9.98
C SER A 264 16.32 15.77 -9.47
N ILE A 265 16.11 15.62 -8.14
CA ILE A 265 14.77 15.65 -7.53
C ILE A 265 14.32 17.12 -7.39
N ARG A 266 14.08 17.75 -8.52
CA ARG A 266 13.48 19.07 -8.70
C ARG A 266 12.45 18.97 -9.83
N TRP A 267 11.30 18.45 -9.48
CA TRP A 267 10.30 18.00 -10.42
C TRP A 267 9.27 19.10 -10.71
N PRO A 268 9.20 19.63 -11.93
CA PRO A 268 8.15 20.58 -12.32
C PRO A 268 6.77 19.94 -12.20
N VAL A 269 5.77 20.74 -11.83
CA VAL A 269 4.37 20.32 -11.86
C VAL A 269 3.86 20.41 -13.29
N VAL A 270 3.44 19.31 -13.87
CA VAL A 270 2.92 19.23 -15.25
C VAL A 270 1.41 18.98 -15.29
N GLU A 271 0.86 18.34 -14.27
CA GLU A 271 -0.57 18.07 -14.13
C GLU A 271 -1.07 18.49 -12.73
N PRO A 272 -1.26 19.79 -12.45
CA PRO A 272 -1.56 20.29 -11.11
C PRO A 272 -2.85 19.71 -10.50
N LYS A 273 -3.85 19.35 -11.31
CA LYS A 273 -5.10 18.73 -10.85
C LYS A 273 -4.87 17.41 -10.15
N ARG A 274 -3.81 16.69 -10.50
CA ARG A 274 -3.47 15.41 -9.86
C ARG A 274 -3.01 15.60 -8.41
N MET A 275 -2.42 16.75 -8.07
CA MET A 275 -2.09 17.07 -6.68
C MET A 275 -3.36 17.19 -5.83
N SER A 276 -4.40 17.88 -6.35
CA SER A 276 -5.69 17.94 -5.66
C SER A 276 -6.33 16.55 -5.55
N ALA A 277 -6.27 15.74 -6.60
CA ALA A 277 -6.76 14.37 -6.57
C ALA A 277 -6.00 13.51 -5.52
N ALA A 278 -4.68 13.65 -5.42
CA ALA A 278 -3.90 12.97 -4.39
C ALA A 278 -4.37 13.33 -2.97
N ARG A 279 -4.63 14.63 -2.72
CA ARG A 279 -5.20 15.09 -1.43
C ARG A 279 -6.57 14.46 -1.14
N GLU A 280 -7.47 14.44 -2.12
CA GLU A 280 -8.80 13.83 -1.97
C GLU A 280 -8.71 12.35 -1.63
N ARG A 281 -7.81 11.62 -2.31
CA ARG A 281 -7.58 10.19 -2.02
C ARG A 281 -7.03 9.98 -0.61
N LEU A 282 -6.12 10.83 -0.13
CA LEU A 282 -5.61 10.75 1.25
C LEU A 282 -6.72 11.03 2.27
N LEU A 283 -7.57 12.03 2.04
CA LEU A 283 -8.72 12.31 2.91
C LEU A 283 -9.72 11.15 2.92
N GLU A 284 -9.97 10.54 1.77
CA GLU A 284 -10.83 9.35 1.68
C GLU A 284 -10.19 8.12 2.35
N THR A 285 -8.87 7.93 2.24
CA THR A 285 -8.14 6.89 2.99
C THR A 285 -8.38 7.04 4.50
N ILE A 286 -8.27 8.26 5.03
CA ILE A 286 -8.52 8.53 6.46
C ILE A 286 -9.96 8.19 6.85
N ALA A 287 -10.94 8.55 6.02
CA ALA A 287 -12.33 8.23 6.28
C ALA A 287 -12.59 6.72 6.27
N LEU A 288 -12.00 6.00 5.32
CA LEU A 288 -12.11 4.54 5.20
C LEU A 288 -11.41 3.82 6.35
N SER A 289 -10.23 4.28 6.77
CA SER A 289 -9.52 3.72 7.93
C SER A 289 -10.35 3.86 9.21
N ARG A 290 -10.98 5.02 9.44
CA ARG A 290 -11.89 5.19 10.57
C ARG A 290 -13.12 4.27 10.48
N ALA A 291 -13.68 4.10 9.28
CA ALA A 291 -14.83 3.21 9.06
C ALA A 291 -14.43 1.74 9.30
N SER A 292 -13.25 1.32 8.82
CA SER A 292 -12.69 -0.02 9.07
C SER A 292 -12.51 -0.25 10.57
N TRP A 293 -11.86 0.65 11.30
CA TRP A 293 -11.69 0.52 12.75
C TRP A 293 -13.01 0.52 13.53
N LYS A 294 -13.99 1.30 13.08
CA LYS A 294 -15.34 1.25 13.67
C LYS A 294 -15.99 -0.13 13.49
N THR A 295 -15.79 -0.76 12.35
CA THR A 295 -16.28 -2.14 12.08
C THR A 295 -15.53 -3.14 12.93
N ILE A 296 -14.19 -3.16 12.89
CA ILE A 296 -13.32 -4.06 13.66
C ILE A 296 -13.61 -4.01 15.17
N LEU A 297 -13.81 -2.81 15.74
CA LEU A 297 -14.14 -2.66 17.17
C LEU A 297 -15.58 -3.09 17.53
N ALA A 298 -16.44 -3.28 16.54
CA ALA A 298 -17.81 -3.75 16.74
C ALA A 298 -17.98 -5.26 16.48
N GLU A 299 -16.96 -5.93 16.00
CA GLU A 299 -16.95 -7.38 15.75
C GLU A 299 -17.04 -8.15 17.06
N THR A 300 -17.75 -9.27 17.00
CA THR A 300 -17.99 -10.15 18.16
C THR A 300 -17.42 -11.55 18.00
N ASP A 301 -16.90 -11.86 16.82
CA ASP A 301 -16.18 -13.10 16.54
C ASP A 301 -14.67 -12.91 16.69
N ASP A 302 -13.93 -14.00 16.61
CA ASP A 302 -12.45 -14.04 16.77
C ASP A 302 -11.95 -15.13 15.82
N GLU A 303 -11.84 -14.82 14.52
CA GLU A 303 -11.61 -15.80 13.47
C GLU A 303 -10.52 -15.36 12.49
N ARG A 304 -9.26 -15.63 12.83
CA ARG A 304 -8.12 -15.41 11.92
C ARG A 304 -8.06 -14.00 11.34
N GLU A 305 -8.21 -13.02 12.20
CA GLU A 305 -8.30 -11.60 11.83
C GLU A 305 -7.03 -11.10 11.17
N TRP A 306 -7.18 -10.38 10.06
CA TRP A 306 -6.07 -9.67 9.44
C TRP A 306 -5.61 -8.49 10.31
N ILE A 307 -6.56 -7.70 10.78
CA ILE A 307 -6.35 -6.65 11.77
C ILE A 307 -7.26 -6.93 12.96
N PRO A 308 -6.74 -7.52 14.05
CA PRO A 308 -7.57 -7.83 15.20
C PRO A 308 -7.96 -6.57 15.96
N SER A 309 -9.13 -6.58 16.58
CA SER A 309 -9.44 -5.65 17.67
C SER A 309 -8.58 -5.97 18.91
N PRO A 310 -8.49 -5.07 19.91
CA PRO A 310 -7.76 -5.34 21.15
C PRO A 310 -8.28 -6.56 21.93
N ASP A 311 -9.52 -6.97 21.73
CA ASP A 311 -10.16 -8.07 22.46
C ASP A 311 -10.04 -9.41 21.72
N GLN A 312 -9.76 -9.39 20.41
CA GLN A 312 -9.56 -10.59 19.59
C GLN A 312 -8.15 -11.18 19.78
N LYS A 313 -8.04 -12.52 19.74
CA LYS A 313 -6.82 -13.27 20.01
C LYS A 313 -6.34 -14.12 18.84
N ASP A 314 -7.27 -14.51 17.96
CA ASP A 314 -6.97 -15.32 16.78
C ASP A 314 -6.60 -14.44 15.58
N ALA A 315 -5.44 -13.75 15.70
CA ALA A 315 -4.91 -12.90 14.65
C ALA A 315 -4.04 -13.70 13.67
N ALA A 316 -4.22 -13.46 12.39
CA ALA A 316 -3.35 -13.99 11.34
C ALA A 316 -1.98 -13.33 11.32
N VAL A 317 -1.87 -12.11 11.84
CA VAL A 317 -0.65 -11.30 11.92
C VAL A 317 -0.30 -11.07 13.39
N THR A 318 0.86 -11.56 13.81
CA THR A 318 1.30 -11.53 15.21
C THR A 318 2.57 -10.73 15.46
N PHE A 319 3.09 -10.02 14.45
CA PHE A 319 4.35 -9.28 14.59
C PHE A 319 4.23 -7.98 15.42
N ALA A 320 3.01 -7.50 15.61
CA ALA A 320 2.76 -6.28 16.36
C ALA A 320 1.46 -6.40 17.19
N PRO A 321 1.49 -6.07 18.50
CA PRO A 321 0.30 -6.11 19.32
C PRO A 321 -0.67 -5.00 18.91
N VAL A 322 -1.98 -5.28 18.94
CA VAL A 322 -3.04 -4.27 18.83
C VAL A 322 -3.63 -4.07 20.22
N THR A 323 -3.40 -2.90 20.80
CA THR A 323 -3.90 -2.53 22.14
C THR A 323 -4.84 -1.33 22.03
N PRO A 324 -5.74 -1.10 23.01
CA PRO A 324 -6.60 0.08 23.00
C PRO A 324 -5.82 1.39 22.81
N SER A 325 -4.67 1.55 23.47
CA SER A 325 -3.84 2.76 23.36
C SER A 325 -3.24 2.93 21.96
N ILE A 326 -2.93 1.83 21.24
CA ILE A 326 -2.46 1.89 19.87
C ILE A 326 -3.59 2.31 18.94
N VAL A 327 -4.80 1.77 19.12
CA VAL A 327 -5.98 2.15 18.31
C VAL A 327 -6.35 3.61 18.54
N ASP A 328 -6.45 4.05 19.79
CA ASP A 328 -6.74 5.46 20.14
C ASP A 328 -5.71 6.39 19.52
N GLY A 329 -4.45 5.99 19.58
CA GLY A 329 -3.38 6.71 18.97
C GLY A 329 -3.42 6.79 17.48
N TRP A 330 -3.75 5.71 16.84
CA TRP A 330 -3.95 5.70 15.39
C TRP A 330 -5.08 6.64 14.99
N LEU A 331 -6.25 6.55 15.63
CA LEU A 331 -7.39 7.41 15.35
C LEU A 331 -7.09 8.90 15.59
N ALA A 332 -6.33 9.22 16.64
CA ALA A 332 -5.86 10.59 16.90
C ALA A 332 -4.90 11.07 15.79
N THR A 333 -3.99 10.20 15.35
CA THR A 333 -3.05 10.50 14.25
C THR A 333 -3.81 10.76 12.93
N LEU A 334 -4.83 9.97 12.62
CA LEU A 334 -5.70 10.23 11.46
C LEU A 334 -6.39 11.60 11.56
N GLY A 335 -6.79 12.02 12.79
CA GLY A 335 -7.36 13.35 13.03
C GLY A 335 -6.38 14.48 12.74
N ASP A 336 -5.14 14.32 13.13
CA ASP A 336 -4.08 15.28 12.86
C ASP A 336 -3.74 15.38 11.37
N PHE A 337 -3.62 14.24 10.67
CA PHE A 337 -3.41 14.23 9.23
C PHE A 337 -4.57 14.85 8.46
N GLU A 338 -5.81 14.55 8.85
CA GLU A 338 -6.99 15.16 8.25
C GLU A 338 -6.99 16.68 8.42
N ALA A 339 -6.73 17.16 9.64
CA ALA A 339 -6.65 18.58 9.93
C ALA A 339 -5.56 19.28 9.10
N ALA A 340 -4.39 18.64 8.95
CA ALA A 340 -3.32 19.16 8.11
C ALA A 340 -3.71 19.19 6.61
N LEU A 341 -4.30 18.12 6.11
CA LEU A 341 -4.74 18.05 4.70
C LEU A 341 -5.88 19.02 4.40
N LYS A 342 -6.72 19.37 5.37
CA LYS A 342 -7.77 20.38 5.25
C LYS A 342 -7.27 21.82 5.41
N GLY A 343 -6.09 22.01 6.01
CA GLY A 343 -5.52 23.32 6.35
C GLY A 343 -5.99 23.87 7.68
N ASP A 344 -6.68 23.06 8.50
CA ASP A 344 -7.14 23.42 9.84
C ASP A 344 -5.98 23.48 10.85
N LYS A 345 -4.92 22.69 10.61
CA LYS A 345 -3.66 22.72 11.34
C LYS A 345 -2.49 22.84 10.38
N LEU A 346 -1.52 23.63 10.76
CA LEU A 346 -0.27 23.82 10.00
C LEU A 346 0.74 22.70 10.35
N VAL A 347 1.56 22.35 9.39
CA VAL A 347 2.67 21.41 9.59
C VAL A 347 3.92 22.20 9.98
N GLY A 348 4.53 21.81 11.10
CA GLY A 348 5.80 22.41 11.54
C GLY A 348 6.97 21.95 10.67
N HIS A 349 7.96 22.82 10.48
CA HIS A 349 9.24 22.46 9.88
C HIS A 349 10.37 22.78 10.85
N TRP A 350 11.34 21.89 10.99
CA TRP A 350 12.40 21.98 12.00
C TRP A 350 13.25 23.26 11.93
N ARG A 351 13.29 23.93 10.78
CA ARG A 351 14.03 25.18 10.57
C ARG A 351 13.18 26.45 10.65
N LEU A 352 11.85 26.33 10.71
CA LEU A 352 10.94 27.45 10.57
C LEU A 352 10.19 27.69 11.89
N THR A 353 9.95 28.95 12.22
CA THR A 353 9.16 29.33 13.42
C THR A 353 7.65 29.29 13.17
N LYS A 354 7.23 29.40 11.91
CA LYS A 354 5.84 29.27 11.48
C LYS A 354 5.62 27.89 10.84
N GLY A 355 4.42 27.36 10.98
CA GLY A 355 3.99 26.20 10.21
C GLY A 355 3.63 26.54 8.78
N PHE A 356 3.57 25.55 7.92
CA PHE A 356 3.09 25.67 6.54
C PHE A 356 1.76 24.96 6.33
N ASP A 357 0.93 25.51 5.45
CA ASP A 357 -0.39 24.99 5.09
C ASP A 357 -0.23 23.86 4.05
N LEU A 358 -0.38 22.62 4.52
CA LEU A 358 -0.27 21.41 3.67
C LEU A 358 -1.39 21.37 2.62
N SER A 359 -2.59 21.89 2.92
CA SER A 359 -3.69 21.95 1.95
C SER A 359 -3.29 22.77 0.72
N LYS A 360 -2.58 23.88 0.91
CA LYS A 360 -2.08 24.72 -0.19
C LYS A 360 -0.99 24.03 -1.00
N VAL A 361 -0.16 23.18 -0.39
CA VAL A 361 0.83 22.38 -1.13
C VAL A 361 0.15 21.52 -2.20
N PHE A 362 -1.02 20.98 -1.90
CA PHE A 362 -1.81 20.17 -2.83
C PHE A 362 -2.68 20.99 -3.79
N THR A 363 -3.26 22.11 -3.34
CA THR A 363 -4.23 22.89 -4.13
C THR A 363 -3.56 24.01 -4.96
N GLN A 364 -2.37 24.44 -4.58
CA GLN A 364 -1.56 25.46 -5.26
C GLN A 364 -0.13 24.92 -5.44
N PRO A 365 0.02 23.77 -6.12
CA PRO A 365 1.30 23.07 -6.15
C PRO A 365 2.38 23.90 -6.86
N ARG A 366 3.59 23.80 -6.34
CA ARG A 366 4.82 24.32 -6.92
C ARG A 366 5.77 23.19 -7.25
N PRO A 367 6.81 23.41 -8.06
CA PRO A 367 7.81 22.37 -8.32
C PRO A 367 8.28 21.68 -7.02
N PHE A 368 8.33 20.36 -7.03
CA PHE A 368 8.85 19.60 -5.91
C PHE A 368 10.38 19.58 -5.98
N ASP A 369 11.02 20.19 -5.01
CA ASP A 369 12.48 20.19 -4.88
C ASP A 369 12.86 19.62 -3.52
N LEU A 370 13.48 18.44 -3.52
CA LEU A 370 13.80 17.71 -2.29
C LEU A 370 14.75 18.52 -1.39
N VAL A 371 15.76 19.18 -1.96
CA VAL A 371 16.76 19.95 -1.22
C VAL A 371 16.10 21.19 -0.59
N LEU A 372 15.25 21.88 -1.36
CA LEU A 372 14.52 23.05 -0.86
C LEU A 372 13.46 22.68 0.17
N TRP A 373 12.81 21.51 0.06
CA TRP A 373 11.93 21.00 1.11
C TRP A 373 12.71 20.65 2.37
N ALA A 374 13.79 19.90 2.26
CA ALA A 374 14.63 19.56 3.42
C ALA A 374 15.21 20.79 4.14
N SER A 375 15.53 21.84 3.38
CA SER A 375 16.05 23.11 3.92
C SER A 375 14.96 24.11 4.34
N GLY A 376 13.67 23.81 4.10
CA GLY A 376 12.53 24.67 4.47
C GLY A 376 12.22 25.79 3.46
N HIS A 377 13.05 26.01 2.44
CA HIS A 377 12.82 27.08 1.47
C HIS A 377 11.57 26.82 0.60
N ALA A 378 11.30 25.57 0.24
CA ALA A 378 10.11 25.22 -0.51
C ALA A 378 8.80 25.38 0.30
N ALA A 379 8.86 25.35 1.62
CA ALA A 379 7.73 25.60 2.49
C ALA A 379 7.37 27.10 2.61
N ALA A 380 8.32 28.01 2.31
CA ALA A 380 8.15 29.45 2.50
C ALA A 380 6.89 30.04 1.85
N PRO A 381 6.48 29.67 0.62
CA PRO A 381 5.26 30.20 0.00
C PRO A 381 3.95 29.77 0.70
N TYR A 382 4.00 28.76 1.55
CA TYR A 382 2.87 28.16 2.24
C TYR A 382 2.82 28.48 3.73
N LEU A 383 3.77 29.30 4.23
CA LEU A 383 3.81 29.71 5.63
C LEU A 383 2.55 30.49 6.02
N ALA A 384 2.02 30.19 7.18
CA ALA A 384 0.85 30.85 7.73
C ALA A 384 0.96 30.99 9.25
N ASP A 385 0.10 31.84 9.82
CA ASP A 385 -0.14 31.92 11.26
C ASP A 385 -1.39 31.09 11.60
N GLY A 386 -1.30 30.23 12.60
CA GLY A 386 -2.41 29.37 12.99
C GLY A 386 -1.96 28.22 13.90
N PRO A 387 -2.91 27.36 14.32
CA PRO A 387 -2.58 26.18 15.12
C PRO A 387 -1.70 25.23 14.33
N THR A 388 -0.64 24.73 14.96
CA THR A 388 0.28 23.74 14.36
C THR A 388 0.03 22.35 14.93
N LEU A 389 0.40 21.34 14.15
CA LEU A 389 0.45 19.96 14.64
C LEU A 389 1.41 19.86 15.82
N ASP A 390 1.02 19.13 16.85
CA ASP A 390 1.86 18.88 18.01
C ASP A 390 2.98 17.89 17.68
N SER A 391 4.22 18.39 17.59
CA SER A 391 5.39 17.53 17.36
C SER A 391 5.66 16.54 18.49
N THR A 392 5.14 16.81 19.70
CA THR A 392 5.30 15.90 20.86
C THR A 392 4.34 14.73 20.75
N ALA A 393 3.12 14.96 20.23
CA ALA A 393 2.18 13.89 19.90
C ALA A 393 2.81 12.92 18.89
N TRP A 394 3.36 13.42 17.78
CA TRP A 394 4.04 12.61 16.78
C TRP A 394 5.16 11.75 17.37
N ARG A 395 6.04 12.33 18.20
CA ARG A 395 7.12 11.58 18.85
C ARG A 395 6.59 10.50 19.79
N ARG A 396 5.50 10.80 20.53
CA ARG A 396 4.85 9.84 21.42
C ARG A 396 4.29 8.64 20.64
N TRP A 397 3.61 8.90 19.52
CA TRP A 397 3.07 7.85 18.65
C TRP A 397 4.16 7.00 18.04
N ASN A 398 5.19 7.61 17.49
CA ASN A 398 6.32 6.86 16.94
C ASN A 398 7.03 6.02 18.00
N ALA A 399 7.11 6.50 19.24
CA ALA A 399 7.65 5.73 20.37
C ALA A 399 6.73 4.57 20.78
N LEU A 400 5.41 4.77 20.85
CA LEU A 400 4.43 3.70 21.11
C LEU A 400 4.49 2.58 20.07
N LEU A 401 4.73 2.93 18.83
CA LEU A 401 4.88 2.00 17.71
C LEU A 401 6.32 1.46 17.58
N GLY A 402 7.17 1.66 18.60
CA GLY A 402 8.56 1.20 18.61
C GLY A 402 9.42 1.72 17.43
N GLY A 403 9.11 2.91 16.90
CA GLY A 403 9.72 3.47 15.69
C GLY A 403 9.15 2.89 14.38
N GLY A 404 8.19 1.98 14.46
CA GLY A 404 7.62 1.26 13.32
C GLY A 404 6.41 1.95 12.66
N PHE A 405 6.26 3.28 12.79
CA PHE A 405 5.10 4.02 12.30
C PHE A 405 4.70 3.66 10.85
N LEU A 406 5.66 3.59 9.92
CA LEU A 406 5.35 3.25 8.53
C LEU A 406 4.79 1.83 8.38
N GLY A 407 5.27 0.87 9.18
CA GLY A 407 4.75 -0.49 9.20
C GLY A 407 3.29 -0.52 9.64
N TYR A 408 2.98 0.17 10.73
CA TYR A 408 1.60 0.30 11.22
C TYR A 408 0.72 1.08 10.24
N ALA A 409 1.21 2.18 9.66
CA ALA A 409 0.46 2.96 8.69
C ALA A 409 0.08 2.15 7.44
N ILE A 410 0.97 1.24 7.00
CA ILE A 410 0.67 0.33 5.89
C ILE A 410 -0.32 -0.75 6.32
N TRP A 411 -0.24 -1.25 7.55
CA TRP A 411 -1.10 -2.30 8.05
C TRP A 411 -2.48 -1.79 8.48
N PHE A 412 -2.56 -0.61 9.13
CA PHE A 412 -3.81 -0.02 9.61
C PHE A 412 -4.51 0.86 8.57
N ASN A 413 -3.75 1.33 7.56
CA ASN A 413 -3.95 2.40 6.57
C ASN A 413 -4.63 3.68 6.99
#